data_31fb8cfbc61ff1b75351a6794297507b
#
_entry.id   31fb8cfbc61ff1b75351a6794297507b
#
_cell.length_a   1.000
_cell.length_b   1.000
_cell.length_c   1.000
_cell.angle_alpha   90.00
_cell.angle_beta   90.00
_cell.angle_gamma   90.00
#
_symmetry.space_group_name_H-M   'P 1'
#
loop_
_entity.id
_entity.type
_entity.pdbx_description
1 polymer ?
#
loop_
_entity_poly.entity_id
_entity_poly.type
_entity_poly.pdbx_seq_one_letter_code
_entity_poly.pdbx_strand_id
1 'polypeptide(L)'
;MSNRAAVMTQLEEIVVEDRPEPEPGPQEAVVRVEAVGVCGSDTAYYKVGRIGDYVVDGPIILGHEVAGQVVKVGRDVTNVAVGDRVAVEPGTPCRNCRECMAGRYHLCPDLVFLATPPYDGALIEKMTIDARNLYLIPDEMTYEEGALLEPLSVGIWGCKRAGLEAGDDVLVTGAGPVGLLAAAAARALGAGSVTVTDPAEFRLELARGMGFRTERSDSPGGEGFDVLLECSGAPGVLGQAMARLRPAGRAAMIGMSKEEAIGLPLSQLNVNELTLSLVNRYNHTWPLAIELVASGRIDVAPLVTHHFPLSKSADALTLASRVTDSVKAVIHPQI
;
A
#
# COMPACT_ATOMS: atom_id res chain seq x y z
N MET A 1 22.36 19.84 -12.64
CA MET A 1 20.98 20.16 -12.19
C MET A 1 20.85 19.60 -10.79
N SER A 2 20.13 20.25 -9.89
CA SER A 2 19.94 19.72 -8.54
C SER A 2 18.89 18.60 -8.57
N ASN A 3 19.00 17.67 -7.63
CA ASN A 3 18.04 16.58 -7.40
C ASN A 3 17.56 16.71 -5.95
N ARG A 4 16.46 17.47 -5.73
CA ARG A 4 15.97 17.77 -4.39
C ARG A 4 15.34 16.54 -3.74
N ALA A 5 15.64 16.34 -2.46
CA ALA A 5 15.08 15.27 -1.65
C ALA A 5 14.55 15.79 -0.31
N ALA A 6 13.43 15.27 0.13
CA ALA A 6 12.90 15.50 1.47
C ALA A 6 13.45 14.43 2.41
N VAL A 7 14.48 14.80 3.18
CA VAL A 7 15.23 13.91 4.06
C VAL A 7 14.75 14.05 5.49
N MET A 8 14.30 12.97 6.09
CA MET A 8 14.06 12.89 7.51
C MET A 8 15.40 12.82 8.23
N THR A 9 15.81 13.90 8.90
CA THR A 9 17.10 14.04 9.59
C THR A 9 17.05 13.52 11.01
N GLN A 10 15.88 13.62 11.63
CA GLN A 10 15.53 13.06 12.93
C GLN A 10 14.01 12.91 13.03
N LEU A 11 13.52 12.36 14.13
CA LEU A 11 12.07 12.21 14.35
C LEU A 11 11.36 13.56 14.22
N GLU A 12 10.26 13.55 13.47
CA GLU A 12 9.39 14.70 13.22
C GLU A 12 10.06 15.89 12.52
N GLU A 13 11.25 15.67 11.90
CA GLU A 13 11.95 16.70 11.16
C GLU A 13 12.31 16.23 9.74
N ILE A 14 11.89 17.01 8.73
CA ILE A 14 12.28 16.83 7.33
C ILE A 14 12.93 18.12 6.83
N VAL A 15 14.07 17.96 6.19
CA VAL A 15 14.80 19.01 5.49
C VAL A 15 14.82 18.69 4.00
N VAL A 16 14.51 19.68 3.16
CA VAL A 16 14.73 19.53 1.71
C VAL A 16 16.14 19.93 1.40
N GLU A 17 16.89 19.01 0.80
CA GLU A 17 18.29 19.22 0.44
C GLU A 17 18.61 18.74 -0.97
N ASP A 18 19.70 19.23 -1.53
CA ASP A 18 20.19 18.82 -2.84
C ASP A 18 20.98 17.51 -2.72
N ARG A 19 20.67 16.56 -3.58
CA ARG A 19 21.39 15.30 -3.76
C ARG A 19 22.08 15.29 -5.13
N PRO A 20 23.11 14.46 -5.32
CA PRO A 20 23.71 14.25 -6.64
C PRO A 20 22.68 13.78 -7.66
N GLU A 21 22.84 14.22 -8.92
CA GLU A 21 22.05 13.67 -10.03
C GLU A 21 22.30 12.15 -10.13
N PRO A 22 21.26 11.30 -10.10
CA PRO A 22 21.47 9.86 -10.13
C PRO A 22 21.91 9.37 -11.49
N GLU A 23 22.81 8.36 -11.49
CA GLU A 23 23.24 7.65 -12.70
C GLU A 23 22.88 6.17 -12.56
N PRO A 24 22.24 5.57 -13.58
CA PRO A 24 21.78 4.20 -13.48
C PRO A 24 22.93 3.21 -13.63
N GLY A 25 22.96 2.16 -12.80
CA GLY A 25 23.73 0.96 -13.04
C GLY A 25 23.28 0.20 -14.30
N PRO A 26 23.98 -0.88 -14.72
CA PRO A 26 23.67 -1.57 -15.96
C PRO A 26 22.24 -2.06 -16.11
N GLN A 27 21.61 -2.51 -15.03
CA GLN A 27 20.22 -3.03 -15.00
C GLN A 27 19.22 -2.07 -14.32
N GLU A 28 19.62 -0.84 -14.07
CA GLU A 28 18.79 0.17 -13.40
C GLU A 28 18.26 1.21 -14.39
N ALA A 29 17.21 1.88 -13.99
CA ALA A 29 16.72 3.07 -14.65
C ALA A 29 16.65 4.24 -13.66
N VAL A 30 16.73 5.46 -14.17
CA VAL A 30 16.42 6.68 -13.41
C VAL A 30 14.99 7.04 -13.71
N VAL A 31 14.18 7.15 -12.68
CA VAL A 31 12.80 7.61 -12.73
C VAL A 31 12.73 9.04 -12.20
N ARG A 32 12.18 9.95 -12.99
CA ARG A 32 11.68 11.24 -12.49
C ARG A 32 10.38 10.98 -11.77
N VAL A 33 10.39 11.21 -10.47
CA VAL A 33 9.25 10.91 -9.60
C VAL A 33 8.18 11.99 -9.76
N GLU A 34 6.98 11.63 -10.16
CA GLU A 34 5.87 12.56 -10.40
C GLU A 34 4.84 12.55 -9.26
N ALA A 35 4.61 11.38 -8.66
CA ALA A 35 3.67 11.21 -7.55
C ALA A 35 4.18 10.19 -6.55
N VAL A 36 4.06 10.51 -5.26
CA VAL A 36 4.34 9.61 -4.14
C VAL A 36 3.17 9.62 -3.17
N GLY A 37 2.51 8.48 -3.02
CA GLY A 37 1.46 8.30 -2.02
C GLY A 37 2.07 8.23 -0.60
N VAL A 38 1.38 8.83 0.36
CA VAL A 38 1.76 8.74 1.78
C VAL A 38 1.14 7.52 2.42
N CYS A 39 1.97 6.63 2.94
CA CYS A 39 1.57 5.43 3.67
C CYS A 39 1.59 5.64 5.19
N GLY A 40 0.80 4.83 5.90
CA GLY A 40 0.83 4.80 7.37
C GLY A 40 2.19 4.38 7.93
N SER A 41 2.97 3.57 7.21
CA SER A 41 4.33 3.18 7.57
C SER A 41 5.30 4.37 7.51
N ASP A 42 5.19 5.24 6.48
CA ASP A 42 5.99 6.47 6.40
C ASP A 42 5.72 7.38 7.61
N THR A 43 4.42 7.52 7.97
CA THR A 43 4.02 8.27 9.17
C THR A 43 4.57 7.63 10.46
N ALA A 44 4.62 6.30 10.53
CA ALA A 44 5.16 5.60 11.70
C ALA A 44 6.67 5.80 11.83
N TYR A 45 7.43 5.68 10.73
CA TYR A 45 8.86 6.01 10.74
C TYR A 45 9.10 7.47 11.10
N TYR A 46 8.33 8.40 10.52
CA TYR A 46 8.46 9.82 10.80
C TYR A 46 8.24 10.16 12.28
N LYS A 47 7.19 9.58 12.91
CA LYS A 47 6.81 9.91 14.30
C LYS A 47 7.49 9.07 15.37
N VAL A 48 7.73 7.79 15.09
CA VAL A 48 8.17 6.81 16.08
C VAL A 48 9.57 6.28 15.78
N GLY A 49 10.03 6.39 14.54
CA GLY A 49 11.35 5.94 14.10
C GLY A 49 11.48 4.43 13.93
N ARG A 50 10.38 3.66 14.08
CA ARG A 50 10.46 2.20 13.92
C ARG A 50 9.14 1.55 13.58
N ILE A 51 9.22 0.39 12.92
CA ILE A 51 8.12 -0.57 12.72
C ILE A 51 8.70 -1.96 12.99
N GLY A 52 8.29 -2.59 14.08
CA GLY A 52 8.90 -3.86 14.51
C GLY A 52 10.41 -3.73 14.68
N ASP A 53 11.16 -4.60 13.99
CA ASP A 53 12.63 -4.62 14.03
C ASP A 53 13.30 -3.62 13.09
N TYR A 54 12.55 -2.99 12.18
CA TYR A 54 13.06 -1.95 11.29
C TYR A 54 13.14 -0.62 12.03
N VAL A 55 14.36 -0.19 12.34
CA VAL A 55 14.65 1.03 13.13
C VAL A 55 15.37 2.04 12.24
N VAL A 56 14.93 3.27 12.26
CA VAL A 56 15.60 4.40 11.61
C VAL A 56 16.86 4.74 12.45
N ASP A 57 18.03 4.56 11.85
CA ASP A 57 19.32 4.88 12.44
C ASP A 57 20.07 5.84 11.51
N GLY A 58 19.74 7.11 11.60
CA GLY A 58 20.30 8.17 10.77
C GLY A 58 19.31 8.76 9.75
N PRO A 59 19.78 9.70 8.92
CA PRO A 59 18.93 10.34 7.90
C PRO A 59 18.38 9.34 6.88
N ILE A 60 17.11 9.50 6.49
CA ILE A 60 16.44 8.62 5.51
C ILE A 60 15.44 9.41 4.68
N ILE A 61 15.29 9.04 3.42
CA ILE A 61 14.21 9.51 2.54
C ILE A 61 13.03 8.52 2.69
N LEU A 62 11.82 9.03 2.94
CA LEU A 62 10.60 8.23 3.06
C LEU A 62 9.87 8.11 1.71
N GLY A 63 8.73 7.38 1.67
CA GLY A 63 7.88 7.21 0.50
C GLY A 63 8.22 5.98 -0.34
N HIS A 64 7.20 5.19 -0.67
CA HIS A 64 7.37 3.93 -1.42
C HIS A 64 6.19 3.63 -2.38
N GLU A 65 5.14 4.43 -2.38
CA GLU A 65 4.01 4.33 -3.31
C GLU A 65 4.28 5.30 -4.47
N VAL A 66 4.85 4.84 -5.59
CA VAL A 66 5.54 5.73 -6.54
C VAL A 66 5.08 5.51 -7.97
N ALA A 67 4.88 6.62 -8.69
CA ALA A 67 4.82 6.64 -10.15
C ALA A 67 5.62 7.81 -10.73
N GLY A 68 6.11 7.64 -11.95
CA GLY A 68 6.91 8.66 -12.61
C GLY A 68 7.25 8.33 -14.06
N GLN A 69 8.25 9.02 -14.58
CA GLN A 69 8.71 8.86 -15.96
C GLN A 69 10.17 8.42 -15.99
N VAL A 70 10.49 7.44 -16.81
CA VAL A 70 11.86 7.02 -17.07
C VAL A 70 12.62 8.11 -17.79
N VAL A 71 13.76 8.57 -17.25
CA VAL A 71 14.58 9.64 -17.83
C VAL A 71 15.97 9.18 -18.26
N LYS A 72 16.48 8.07 -17.69
CA LYS A 72 17.71 7.38 -18.12
C LYS A 72 17.55 5.88 -17.94
N VAL A 73 18.23 5.09 -18.74
CA VAL A 73 18.28 3.63 -18.62
C VAL A 73 19.71 3.13 -18.68
N GLY A 74 20.01 2.09 -17.90
CA GLY A 74 21.26 1.37 -17.96
C GLY A 74 21.39 0.54 -19.26
N ARG A 75 22.61 0.18 -19.61
CA ARG A 75 22.94 -0.47 -20.89
C ARG A 75 22.28 -1.84 -21.10
N ASP A 76 21.93 -2.54 -20.04
CA ASP A 76 21.37 -3.90 -20.06
C ASP A 76 19.83 -3.88 -19.85
N VAL A 77 19.20 -2.70 -19.75
CA VAL A 77 17.76 -2.55 -19.60
C VAL A 77 17.05 -2.77 -20.95
N THR A 78 16.02 -3.62 -20.93
CA THR A 78 15.28 -3.98 -22.17
C THR A 78 13.76 -3.87 -22.02
N ASN A 79 13.26 -3.70 -20.80
CA ASN A 79 11.82 -3.73 -20.51
C ASN A 79 11.17 -2.34 -20.45
N VAL A 80 11.97 -1.27 -20.35
CA VAL A 80 11.51 0.14 -20.37
C VAL A 80 12.47 1.00 -21.17
N ALA A 81 11.99 2.14 -21.66
CA ALA A 81 12.75 3.12 -22.44
C ALA A 81 12.60 4.52 -21.83
N VAL A 82 13.50 5.44 -22.21
CA VAL A 82 13.39 6.86 -21.84
C VAL A 82 12.09 7.44 -22.40
N GLY A 83 11.33 8.10 -21.54
CA GLY A 83 10.02 8.65 -21.85
C GLY A 83 8.85 7.80 -21.35
N ASP A 84 9.06 6.53 -21.05
CA ASP A 84 8.02 5.64 -20.54
C ASP A 84 7.45 6.13 -19.21
N ARG A 85 6.14 6.03 -19.08
CA ARG A 85 5.40 6.28 -17.85
C ARG A 85 5.31 4.98 -17.07
N VAL A 86 5.69 5.03 -15.80
CA VAL A 86 5.83 3.81 -15.00
C VAL A 86 5.28 3.97 -13.59
N ALA A 87 4.74 2.87 -13.06
CA ALA A 87 4.57 2.66 -11.63
C ALA A 87 5.74 1.79 -11.11
N VAL A 88 6.12 2.01 -9.87
CA VAL A 88 7.33 1.41 -9.28
C VAL A 88 6.96 0.39 -8.21
N GLU A 89 7.31 -0.86 -8.42
CA GLU A 89 7.29 -1.86 -7.33
C GLU A 89 8.47 -1.58 -6.38
N PRO A 90 8.21 -1.19 -5.12
CA PRO A 90 9.26 -0.68 -4.23
C PRO A 90 10.21 -1.75 -3.69
N GLY A 91 9.89 -3.03 -3.90
CA GLY A 91 10.66 -4.15 -3.36
C GLY A 91 11.60 -4.80 -4.38
N THR A 92 12.91 -4.68 -4.20
CA THR A 92 13.93 -5.34 -5.03
C THR A 92 14.46 -6.60 -4.34
N PRO A 93 14.06 -7.81 -4.77
CA PRO A 93 14.51 -9.07 -4.18
C PRO A 93 15.88 -9.51 -4.73
N CYS A 94 16.58 -10.39 -4.04
CA CYS A 94 17.86 -10.96 -4.52
C CYS A 94 17.70 -11.89 -5.74
N ARG A 95 16.49 -12.38 -6.04
CA ARG A 95 16.08 -13.23 -7.17
C ARG A 95 16.73 -14.63 -7.22
N ASN A 96 17.53 -15.03 -6.25
CA ASN A 96 18.25 -16.31 -6.23
C ASN A 96 18.07 -17.12 -4.94
N CYS A 97 17.48 -16.57 -3.88
CA CYS A 97 17.21 -17.34 -2.67
C CYS A 97 16.04 -18.30 -2.84
N ARG A 98 15.84 -19.19 -1.87
CA ARG A 98 14.76 -20.18 -1.86
C ARG A 98 13.39 -19.55 -2.09
N GLU A 99 13.11 -18.43 -1.44
CA GLU A 99 11.78 -17.78 -1.54
C GLU A 99 11.58 -17.14 -2.92
N CYS A 100 12.61 -16.51 -3.47
CA CYS A 100 12.57 -15.98 -4.84
C CYS A 100 12.35 -17.10 -5.87
N MET A 101 13.13 -18.18 -5.77
CA MET A 101 13.01 -19.31 -6.69
C MET A 101 11.67 -20.06 -6.56
N ALA A 102 11.00 -19.95 -5.42
CA ALA A 102 9.66 -20.48 -5.20
C ALA A 102 8.52 -19.51 -5.58
N GLY A 103 8.86 -18.36 -6.20
CA GLY A 103 7.88 -17.34 -6.60
C GLY A 103 7.35 -16.49 -5.45
N ARG A 104 7.92 -16.56 -4.27
CA ARG A 104 7.54 -15.79 -3.08
C ARG A 104 8.54 -14.66 -2.79
N TYR A 105 8.90 -13.89 -3.83
CA TYR A 105 9.96 -12.89 -3.77
C TYR A 105 9.73 -11.79 -2.70
N HIS A 106 8.49 -11.49 -2.34
CA HIS A 106 8.13 -10.56 -1.28
C HIS A 106 8.59 -11.02 0.12
N LEU A 107 8.95 -12.29 0.28
CA LEU A 107 9.52 -12.89 1.49
C LEU A 107 11.04 -13.12 1.37
N CYS A 108 11.69 -12.51 0.39
CA CYS A 108 13.13 -12.56 0.24
C CYS A 108 13.82 -12.02 1.50
N PRO A 109 14.76 -12.77 2.13
CA PRO A 109 15.48 -12.28 3.31
C PRO A 109 16.35 -11.06 3.02
N ASP A 110 16.81 -10.92 1.76
CA ASP A 110 17.66 -9.81 1.31
C ASP A 110 16.83 -8.76 0.52
N LEU A 111 15.55 -8.63 0.82
CA LEU A 111 14.67 -7.70 0.12
C LEU A 111 15.07 -6.26 0.47
N VAL A 112 15.52 -5.49 -0.53
CA VAL A 112 15.64 -4.05 -0.44
C VAL A 112 14.27 -3.45 -0.72
N PHE A 113 13.70 -2.70 0.23
CA PHE A 113 12.39 -2.09 0.07
C PHE A 113 12.48 -0.59 0.33
N LEU A 114 12.01 0.21 -0.62
CA LEU A 114 12.04 1.68 -0.53
C LEU A 114 11.43 2.16 0.80
N ALA A 115 12.05 3.16 1.42
CA ALA A 115 11.63 3.75 2.69
C ALA A 115 11.56 2.76 3.87
N THR A 116 12.17 1.58 3.75
CA THR A 116 12.35 0.68 4.89
C THR A 116 13.81 0.73 5.33
N PRO A 117 14.10 1.17 6.58
CA PRO A 117 15.48 1.31 7.03
C PRO A 117 16.35 0.07 6.78
N PRO A 118 17.58 0.25 6.30
CA PRO A 118 18.32 1.49 6.10
C PRO A 118 18.15 2.11 4.69
N TYR A 119 17.16 1.71 3.89
CA TYR A 119 17.05 2.07 2.48
C TYR A 119 16.22 3.33 2.27
N ASP A 120 16.72 4.25 1.44
CA ASP A 120 16.02 5.46 1.03
C ASP A 120 14.77 5.14 0.20
N GLY A 121 13.77 6.02 0.30
CA GLY A 121 12.53 6.00 -0.44
C GLY A 121 12.49 7.01 -1.58
N ALA A 122 11.30 7.46 -1.93
CA ALA A 122 11.01 8.18 -3.15
C ALA A 122 10.56 9.65 -2.96
N LEU A 123 10.67 10.21 -1.75
CA LEU A 123 10.44 11.65 -1.57
C LEU A 123 11.65 12.45 -2.09
N ILE A 124 11.93 12.30 -3.39
CA ILE A 124 13.04 12.88 -4.14
C ILE A 124 12.62 13.12 -5.60
N GLU A 125 13.20 14.11 -6.28
CA GLU A 125 12.84 14.43 -7.67
C GLU A 125 13.18 13.31 -8.66
N LYS A 126 14.32 12.62 -8.46
CA LYS A 126 14.77 11.51 -9.31
C LYS A 126 15.45 10.44 -8.47
N MET A 127 15.18 9.20 -8.78
CA MET A 127 15.79 8.04 -8.10
C MET A 127 16.22 6.98 -9.09
N THR A 128 17.22 6.16 -8.72
CA THR A 128 17.54 4.91 -9.42
C THR A 128 16.75 3.75 -8.83
N ILE A 129 16.35 2.82 -9.69
CA ILE A 129 15.72 1.56 -9.29
C ILE A 129 16.07 0.46 -10.30
N ASP A 130 16.08 -0.80 -9.87
CA ASP A 130 16.15 -1.96 -10.76
C ASP A 130 15.02 -1.87 -11.79
N ALA A 131 15.36 -1.84 -13.08
CA ALA A 131 14.38 -1.67 -14.14
C ALA A 131 13.29 -2.76 -14.16
N ARG A 132 13.57 -3.94 -13.61
CA ARG A 132 12.61 -5.06 -13.49
C ARG A 132 11.48 -4.78 -12.46
N ASN A 133 11.61 -3.72 -11.68
CA ASN A 133 10.59 -3.23 -10.75
C ASN A 133 9.68 -2.16 -11.37
N LEU A 134 9.91 -1.83 -12.64
CA LEU A 134 9.14 -0.82 -13.37
C LEU A 134 8.06 -1.47 -14.21
N TYR A 135 6.83 -1.02 -14.03
CA TYR A 135 5.66 -1.45 -14.78
C TYR A 135 5.13 -0.27 -15.59
N LEU A 136 4.99 -0.47 -16.90
CA LEU A 136 4.39 0.52 -17.80
C LEU A 136 2.95 0.81 -17.39
N ILE A 137 2.59 2.08 -17.33
CA ILE A 137 1.21 2.53 -17.12
C ILE A 137 0.69 3.21 -18.40
N PRO A 138 -0.60 3.02 -18.76
CA PRO A 138 -1.19 3.66 -19.93
C PRO A 138 -1.14 5.19 -19.87
N ASP A 139 -1.19 5.85 -21.02
CA ASP A 139 -1.15 7.32 -21.10
C ASP A 139 -2.34 7.98 -20.40
N GLU A 140 -3.50 7.32 -20.38
CA GLU A 140 -4.73 7.79 -19.74
C GLU A 140 -4.68 7.69 -18.20
N MET A 141 -3.84 6.81 -17.65
CA MET A 141 -3.67 6.67 -16.20
C MET A 141 -2.82 7.83 -15.66
N THR A 142 -3.31 8.55 -14.69
CA THR A 142 -2.53 9.60 -14.01
C THR A 142 -1.38 9.01 -13.19
N TYR A 143 -0.36 9.81 -12.86
CA TYR A 143 0.72 9.33 -11.98
C TYR A 143 0.23 9.08 -10.54
N GLU A 144 -0.81 9.77 -10.09
CA GLU A 144 -1.44 9.52 -8.80
C GLU A 144 -2.09 8.14 -8.76
N GLU A 145 -2.85 7.80 -9.80
CA GLU A 145 -3.41 6.44 -9.96
C GLU A 145 -2.29 5.39 -10.03
N GLY A 146 -1.20 5.70 -10.75
CA GLY A 146 -0.02 4.84 -10.82
C GLY A 146 0.63 4.63 -9.44
N ALA A 147 0.71 5.65 -8.60
CA ALA A 147 1.22 5.54 -7.24
C ALA A 147 0.31 4.68 -6.35
N LEU A 148 -1.01 4.75 -6.54
CA LEU A 148 -1.97 3.95 -5.78
C LEU A 148 -2.01 2.45 -6.18
N LEU A 149 -1.31 2.05 -7.24
CA LEU A 149 -1.16 0.63 -7.58
C LEU A 149 -0.42 -0.16 -6.50
N GLU A 150 0.47 0.51 -5.75
CA GLU A 150 1.17 -0.13 -4.63
C GLU A 150 0.17 -0.58 -3.53
N PRO A 151 -0.60 0.32 -2.89
CA PRO A 151 -1.55 -0.10 -1.87
C PRO A 151 -2.73 -0.93 -2.43
N LEU A 152 -3.10 -0.77 -3.71
CA LEU A 152 -4.06 -1.66 -4.37
C LEU A 152 -3.51 -3.09 -4.47
N SER A 153 -2.23 -3.25 -4.74
CA SER A 153 -1.56 -4.56 -4.76
C SER A 153 -1.64 -5.27 -3.41
N VAL A 154 -1.57 -4.52 -2.31
CA VAL A 154 -1.81 -5.06 -0.95
C VAL A 154 -3.24 -5.59 -0.82
N GLY A 155 -4.24 -4.84 -1.27
CA GLY A 155 -5.65 -5.25 -1.27
C GLY A 155 -5.90 -6.51 -2.10
N ILE A 156 -5.36 -6.56 -3.33
CA ILE A 156 -5.45 -7.74 -4.22
C ILE A 156 -4.79 -8.97 -3.56
N TRP A 157 -3.63 -8.78 -2.94
CA TRP A 157 -2.94 -9.86 -2.26
C TRP A 157 -3.72 -10.34 -1.03
N GLY A 158 -4.33 -9.43 -0.26
CA GLY A 158 -5.23 -9.76 0.83
C GLY A 158 -6.39 -10.66 0.37
N CYS A 159 -7.06 -10.32 -0.74
CA CYS A 159 -8.10 -11.14 -1.34
C CYS A 159 -7.59 -12.55 -1.72
N LYS A 160 -6.42 -12.63 -2.37
CA LYS A 160 -5.79 -13.92 -2.71
C LYS A 160 -5.43 -14.74 -1.47
N ARG A 161 -4.90 -14.10 -0.43
CA ARG A 161 -4.52 -14.77 0.83
C ARG A 161 -5.73 -15.25 1.63
N ALA A 162 -6.84 -14.52 1.57
CA ALA A 162 -8.13 -14.96 2.13
C ALA A 162 -8.78 -16.07 1.31
N GLY A 163 -8.28 -16.39 0.12
CA GLY A 163 -8.92 -17.36 -0.78
C GLY A 163 -10.28 -16.87 -1.25
N LEU A 164 -10.41 -15.57 -1.60
CA LEU A 164 -11.65 -14.99 -2.11
C LEU A 164 -12.14 -15.74 -3.35
N GLU A 165 -13.42 -16.10 -3.34
CA GLU A 165 -14.13 -16.76 -4.44
C GLU A 165 -15.27 -15.88 -4.98
N ALA A 166 -15.68 -16.13 -6.21
CA ALA A 166 -16.80 -15.42 -6.80
C ALA A 166 -18.11 -15.72 -6.04
N GLY A 167 -18.82 -14.66 -5.69
CA GLY A 167 -20.07 -14.75 -4.93
C GLY A 167 -19.92 -14.63 -3.41
N ASP A 168 -18.68 -14.59 -2.88
CA ASP A 168 -18.45 -14.43 -1.43
C ASP A 168 -19.04 -13.12 -0.90
N ASP A 169 -19.60 -13.18 0.30
CA ASP A 169 -19.94 -12.01 1.10
C ASP A 169 -18.71 -11.57 1.92
N VAL A 170 -18.22 -10.37 1.67
CA VAL A 170 -16.95 -9.86 2.21
C VAL A 170 -17.18 -8.78 3.25
N LEU A 171 -16.54 -8.94 4.42
CA LEU A 171 -16.41 -7.90 5.44
C LEU A 171 -15.02 -7.27 5.34
N VAL A 172 -14.94 -5.95 5.25
CA VAL A 172 -13.70 -5.18 5.32
C VAL A 172 -13.72 -4.31 6.58
N THR A 173 -12.72 -4.45 7.44
CA THR A 173 -12.58 -3.59 8.62
C THR A 173 -11.54 -2.50 8.39
N GLY A 174 -11.94 -1.26 8.65
CA GLY A 174 -11.15 -0.06 8.34
C GLY A 174 -11.40 0.48 6.94
N ALA A 175 -11.96 1.68 6.83
CA ALA A 175 -12.16 2.41 5.57
C ALA A 175 -11.02 3.42 5.30
N GLY A 176 -9.79 3.08 5.70
CA GLY A 176 -8.58 3.75 5.26
C GLY A 176 -8.23 3.39 3.80
N PRO A 177 -7.15 3.97 3.24
CA PRO A 177 -6.77 3.73 1.84
C PRO A 177 -6.69 2.24 1.48
N VAL A 178 -5.99 1.45 2.29
CA VAL A 178 -5.83 0.00 2.06
C VAL A 178 -7.18 -0.74 2.14
N GLY A 179 -8.03 -0.39 3.11
CA GLY A 179 -9.35 -1.03 3.26
C GLY A 179 -10.28 -0.73 2.09
N LEU A 180 -10.33 0.52 1.62
CA LEU A 180 -11.14 0.90 0.46
C LEU A 180 -10.62 0.23 -0.83
N LEU A 181 -9.29 0.15 -1.00
CA LEU A 181 -8.67 -0.56 -2.12
C LEU A 181 -8.87 -2.07 -2.04
N ALA A 182 -8.83 -2.66 -0.84
CA ALA A 182 -9.15 -4.08 -0.64
C ALA A 182 -10.62 -4.38 -0.95
N ALA A 183 -11.54 -3.48 -0.56
CA ALA A 183 -12.95 -3.58 -0.90
C ALA A 183 -13.17 -3.50 -2.43
N ALA A 184 -12.49 -2.56 -3.09
CA ALA A 184 -12.53 -2.42 -4.55
C ALA A 184 -11.97 -3.65 -5.25
N ALA A 185 -10.82 -4.17 -4.76
CA ALA A 185 -10.23 -5.42 -5.26
C ALA A 185 -11.17 -6.61 -5.08
N ALA A 186 -11.78 -6.78 -3.90
CA ALA A 186 -12.73 -7.87 -3.63
C ALA A 186 -13.91 -7.84 -4.62
N ARG A 187 -14.53 -6.67 -4.83
CA ARG A 187 -15.62 -6.49 -5.81
C ARG A 187 -15.14 -6.81 -7.23
N ALA A 188 -14.00 -6.29 -7.64
CA ALA A 188 -13.46 -6.52 -8.98
C ALA A 188 -13.06 -7.98 -9.23
N LEU A 189 -12.73 -8.72 -8.18
CA LEU A 189 -12.40 -10.15 -8.22
C LEU A 189 -13.62 -11.06 -8.09
N GLY A 190 -14.84 -10.50 -7.97
CA GLY A 190 -16.08 -11.25 -8.06
C GLY A 190 -16.82 -11.47 -6.75
N ALA A 191 -16.49 -10.76 -5.67
CA ALA A 191 -17.29 -10.79 -4.44
C ALA A 191 -18.78 -10.50 -4.71
N GLY A 192 -19.68 -11.25 -4.10
CA GLY A 192 -21.13 -11.09 -4.22
C GLY A 192 -21.61 -9.82 -3.52
N SER A 193 -21.04 -9.55 -2.34
CA SER A 193 -21.25 -8.27 -1.66
C SER A 193 -20.02 -7.87 -0.86
N VAL A 194 -19.86 -6.56 -0.63
CA VAL A 194 -18.77 -6.01 0.20
C VAL A 194 -19.36 -5.03 1.20
N THR A 195 -19.10 -5.27 2.48
CA THR A 195 -19.46 -4.40 3.59
C THR A 195 -18.18 -3.84 4.22
N VAL A 196 -18.08 -2.52 4.31
CA VAL A 196 -16.93 -1.80 4.89
C VAL A 196 -17.32 -1.22 6.24
N THR A 197 -16.47 -1.40 7.25
CA THR A 197 -16.70 -0.85 8.59
C THR A 197 -15.60 0.14 9.00
N ASP A 198 -16.00 1.25 9.64
CA ASP A 198 -15.08 2.24 10.20
C ASP A 198 -15.79 3.03 11.31
N PRO A 199 -15.09 3.60 12.30
CA PRO A 199 -15.70 4.52 13.25
C PRO A 199 -15.94 5.93 12.66
N ALA A 200 -15.23 6.33 11.58
CA ALA A 200 -15.27 7.67 11.00
C ALA A 200 -16.32 7.77 9.89
N GLU A 201 -17.35 8.60 10.12
CA GLU A 201 -18.45 8.75 9.15
C GLU A 201 -17.98 9.25 7.78
N PHE A 202 -17.06 10.21 7.73
CA PHE A 202 -16.49 10.70 6.46
C PHE A 202 -15.96 9.55 5.57
N ARG A 203 -15.23 8.59 6.16
CA ARG A 203 -14.69 7.43 5.43
C ARG A 203 -15.79 6.48 4.97
N LEU A 204 -16.84 6.31 5.77
CA LEU A 204 -18.02 5.51 5.40
C LEU A 204 -18.81 6.19 4.28
N GLU A 205 -18.92 7.51 4.26
CA GLU A 205 -19.52 8.27 3.16
C GLU A 205 -18.76 8.05 1.86
N LEU A 206 -17.43 8.11 1.89
CA LEU A 206 -16.62 7.79 0.72
C LEU A 206 -16.83 6.34 0.26
N ALA A 207 -16.85 5.38 1.18
CA ALA A 207 -17.13 3.97 0.85
C ALA A 207 -18.51 3.80 0.18
N ARG A 208 -19.56 4.52 0.67
CA ARG A 208 -20.90 4.53 0.03
C ARG A 208 -20.84 5.14 -1.37
N GLY A 209 -20.10 6.25 -1.53
CA GLY A 209 -19.85 6.87 -2.85
C GLY A 209 -19.19 5.91 -3.84
N MET A 210 -18.33 5.01 -3.35
CA MET A 210 -17.73 3.93 -4.14
C MET A 210 -18.66 2.73 -4.35
N GLY A 211 -19.91 2.76 -3.82
CA GLY A 211 -20.93 1.73 -3.99
C GLY A 211 -20.84 0.54 -3.04
N PHE A 212 -20.16 0.67 -1.90
CA PHE A 212 -20.09 -0.37 -0.86
C PHE A 212 -21.22 -0.23 0.17
N ARG A 213 -21.61 -1.35 0.77
CA ARG A 213 -22.37 -1.34 2.02
C ARG A 213 -21.45 -0.86 3.14
N THR A 214 -22.00 -0.12 4.09
CA THR A 214 -21.20 0.41 5.20
C THR A 214 -21.90 0.20 6.53
N GLU A 215 -21.08 -0.02 7.56
CA GLU A 215 -21.53 -0.13 8.95
C GLU A 215 -20.56 0.65 9.84
N ARG A 216 -21.08 1.23 10.91
CA ARG A 216 -20.22 1.77 11.96
C ARG A 216 -19.60 0.64 12.77
N SER A 217 -18.30 0.72 13.03
CA SER A 217 -17.59 -0.33 13.78
C SER A 217 -18.02 -0.42 15.25
N ASP A 218 -18.57 0.66 15.84
CA ASP A 218 -19.09 0.71 17.20
C ASP A 218 -20.55 0.21 17.32
N SER A 219 -21.21 -0.06 16.19
CA SER A 219 -22.56 -0.60 16.11
C SER A 219 -22.65 -1.61 14.97
N PRO A 220 -21.94 -2.74 15.10
CA PRO A 220 -21.84 -3.72 14.01
C PRO A 220 -23.22 -4.34 13.71
N GLY A 221 -23.48 -4.51 12.42
CA GLY A 221 -24.69 -5.14 11.89
C GLY A 221 -24.59 -6.66 11.80
N GLY A 222 -24.97 -7.20 10.64
CA GLY A 222 -25.13 -8.65 10.41
C GLY A 222 -23.90 -9.52 10.60
N GLU A 223 -24.17 -10.83 10.60
CA GLU A 223 -23.21 -11.92 10.68
C GLU A 223 -23.29 -12.77 9.40
N GLY A 224 -22.38 -13.71 9.24
CA GLY A 224 -22.43 -14.71 8.18
C GLY A 224 -21.64 -14.34 6.94
N PHE A 225 -20.55 -13.59 7.09
CA PHE A 225 -19.62 -13.32 6.00
C PHE A 225 -18.74 -14.53 5.66
N ASP A 226 -18.41 -14.70 4.39
CA ASP A 226 -17.48 -15.72 3.92
C ASP A 226 -16.04 -15.33 4.16
N VAL A 227 -15.74 -14.06 3.91
CA VAL A 227 -14.37 -13.51 3.91
C VAL A 227 -14.30 -12.25 4.77
N LEU A 228 -13.24 -12.19 5.58
CA LEU A 228 -12.82 -10.98 6.29
C LEU A 228 -11.50 -10.47 5.73
N LEU A 229 -11.47 -9.19 5.35
CA LEU A 229 -10.25 -8.43 5.06
C LEU A 229 -10.03 -7.43 6.20
N GLU A 230 -9.16 -7.79 7.16
CA GLU A 230 -8.86 -6.91 8.30
C GLU A 230 -7.79 -5.91 7.89
N CYS A 231 -8.18 -4.63 7.73
CA CYS A 231 -7.32 -3.53 7.24
C CYS A 231 -7.11 -2.42 8.29
N SER A 232 -7.72 -2.52 9.46
CA SER A 232 -7.64 -1.46 10.47
C SER A 232 -6.37 -1.54 11.32
N GLY A 233 -5.88 -2.75 11.59
CA GLY A 233 -4.82 -3.01 12.57
C GLY A 233 -5.16 -2.56 14.00
N ALA A 234 -6.44 -2.22 14.26
CA ALA A 234 -6.86 -1.69 15.55
C ALA A 234 -7.00 -2.84 16.59
N PRO A 235 -6.63 -2.55 17.85
CA PRO A 235 -6.73 -3.54 18.93
C PRO A 235 -8.13 -4.15 19.04
N GLY A 236 -8.20 -5.48 19.19
CA GLY A 236 -9.45 -6.22 19.39
C GLY A 236 -10.34 -6.37 18.16
N VAL A 237 -10.13 -5.61 17.08
CA VAL A 237 -11.00 -5.66 15.88
C VAL A 237 -10.94 -7.02 15.20
N LEU A 238 -9.75 -7.60 15.04
CA LEU A 238 -9.59 -8.91 14.38
C LEU A 238 -10.47 -9.98 15.02
N GLY A 239 -10.41 -10.14 16.36
CA GLY A 239 -11.19 -11.14 17.07
C GLY A 239 -12.70 -10.91 16.97
N GLN A 240 -13.15 -9.67 17.08
CA GLN A 240 -14.56 -9.29 16.94
C GLN A 240 -15.08 -9.53 15.51
N ALA A 241 -14.29 -9.17 14.50
CA ALA A 241 -14.67 -9.33 13.10
C ALA A 241 -14.66 -10.82 12.67
N MET A 242 -13.71 -11.61 13.16
CA MET A 242 -13.70 -13.06 12.91
C MET A 242 -14.93 -13.76 13.49
N ALA A 243 -15.48 -13.29 14.61
CA ALA A 243 -16.71 -13.83 15.17
C ALA A 243 -17.95 -13.62 14.27
N ARG A 244 -17.86 -12.73 13.30
CA ARG A 244 -18.93 -12.45 12.31
C ARG A 244 -18.85 -13.35 11.07
N LEU A 245 -17.79 -14.15 10.94
CA LEU A 245 -17.66 -15.11 9.85
C LEU A 245 -18.60 -16.30 10.05
N ARG A 246 -19.12 -16.83 8.96
CA ARG A 246 -19.84 -18.12 8.98
C ARG A 246 -18.86 -19.28 9.22
N PRO A 247 -19.33 -20.47 9.58
CA PRO A 247 -18.47 -21.67 9.61
C PRO A 247 -17.71 -21.84 8.30
N ALA A 248 -16.45 -22.29 8.39
CA ALA A 248 -15.46 -22.38 7.32
C ALA A 248 -15.08 -21.00 6.70
N GLY A 249 -15.41 -19.89 7.35
CA GLY A 249 -15.05 -18.55 6.91
C GLY A 249 -13.54 -18.31 6.91
N ARG A 250 -13.09 -17.37 6.09
CA ARG A 250 -11.67 -17.13 5.80
C ARG A 250 -11.33 -15.67 6.08
N ALA A 251 -10.21 -15.44 6.76
CA ALA A 251 -9.74 -14.11 7.10
C ALA A 251 -8.35 -13.84 6.54
N ALA A 252 -8.10 -12.60 6.10
CA ALA A 252 -6.77 -12.07 5.87
C ALA A 252 -6.54 -10.85 6.76
N MET A 253 -5.50 -10.90 7.58
CA MET A 253 -5.04 -9.76 8.37
C MET A 253 -4.04 -8.96 7.53
N ILE A 254 -4.44 -7.78 7.09
CA ILE A 254 -3.67 -6.85 6.26
C ILE A 254 -3.17 -5.69 7.10
N GLY A 255 -4.02 -5.19 8.01
CA GLY A 255 -3.68 -4.08 8.91
C GLY A 255 -2.57 -4.48 9.88
N MET A 256 -1.59 -3.58 10.04
CA MET A 256 -0.50 -3.78 10.99
C MET A 256 -0.94 -3.36 12.40
N SER A 257 -1.00 -4.32 13.32
CA SER A 257 -1.23 -4.02 14.74
C SER A 257 -0.01 -3.35 15.35
N LYS A 258 -0.28 -2.41 16.27
CA LYS A 258 0.75 -1.85 17.16
C LYS A 258 1.00 -2.73 18.39
N GLU A 259 0.14 -3.71 18.64
CA GLU A 259 0.27 -4.67 19.73
C GLU A 259 1.16 -5.84 19.29
N GLU A 260 2.09 -6.25 20.15
CA GLU A 260 2.97 -7.40 19.91
C GLU A 260 2.19 -8.72 19.91
N ALA A 261 1.10 -8.80 20.66
CA ALA A 261 0.25 -9.96 20.76
C ALA A 261 -1.24 -9.59 20.68
N ILE A 262 -2.00 -10.31 19.86
CA ILE A 262 -3.45 -10.14 19.72
C ILE A 262 -4.14 -11.37 20.28
N GLY A 263 -5.08 -11.15 21.23
CA GLY A 263 -5.93 -12.22 21.76
C GLY A 263 -7.00 -12.65 20.75
N LEU A 264 -7.13 -13.96 20.53
CA LEU A 264 -8.16 -14.53 19.66
C LEU A 264 -9.03 -15.54 20.45
N PRO A 265 -10.36 -15.61 20.21
CA PRO A 265 -11.26 -16.57 20.84
C PRO A 265 -11.12 -17.97 20.21
N LEU A 266 -9.98 -18.65 20.44
CA LEU A 266 -9.59 -19.88 19.74
C LEU A 266 -10.64 -20.98 19.78
N SER A 267 -11.39 -21.14 20.87
CA SER A 267 -12.44 -22.17 20.95
C SER A 267 -13.54 -21.96 19.92
N GLN A 268 -13.98 -20.70 19.74
CA GLN A 268 -14.99 -20.33 18.76
C GLN A 268 -14.44 -20.48 17.32
N LEU A 269 -13.19 -20.05 17.09
CA LEU A 269 -12.55 -20.17 15.78
C LEU A 269 -12.40 -21.64 15.37
N ASN A 270 -12.02 -22.51 16.31
CA ASN A 270 -11.83 -23.93 16.08
C ASN A 270 -13.15 -24.66 15.77
N VAL A 271 -14.21 -24.39 16.55
CA VAL A 271 -15.53 -25.02 16.32
C VAL A 271 -16.10 -24.67 14.94
N ASN A 272 -15.83 -23.48 14.44
CA ASN A 272 -16.26 -23.01 13.13
C ASN A 272 -15.25 -23.28 12.01
N GLU A 273 -14.12 -23.94 12.28
CA GLU A 273 -13.04 -24.23 11.31
C GLU A 273 -12.58 -22.97 10.54
N LEU A 274 -12.44 -21.82 11.23
CA LEU A 274 -12.07 -20.58 10.57
C LEU A 274 -10.59 -20.58 10.18
N THR A 275 -10.29 -20.01 9.02
CA THR A 275 -8.92 -19.83 8.53
C THR A 275 -8.47 -18.39 8.70
N LEU A 276 -7.25 -18.17 9.23
CA LEU A 276 -6.60 -16.87 9.29
C LEU A 276 -5.29 -16.89 8.52
N SER A 277 -5.18 -16.03 7.52
CA SER A 277 -3.96 -15.78 6.77
C SER A 277 -3.36 -14.43 7.15
N LEU A 278 -2.04 -14.36 7.31
CA LEU A 278 -1.34 -13.10 7.49
C LEU A 278 -0.83 -12.57 6.14
N VAL A 279 -0.88 -11.27 5.97
CA VAL A 279 -0.48 -10.58 4.74
C VAL A 279 0.76 -9.75 5.02
N ASN A 280 1.80 -9.94 4.20
CA ASN A 280 2.98 -9.09 4.16
C ASN A 280 3.17 -8.58 2.74
N ARG A 281 3.02 -7.27 2.55
CA ARG A 281 3.14 -6.64 1.22
C ARG A 281 2.23 -7.32 0.18
N TYR A 282 2.78 -7.79 -0.95
CA TYR A 282 2.06 -8.44 -2.06
C TYR A 282 3.00 -9.29 -2.90
N ASN A 283 2.42 -10.11 -3.77
CA ASN A 283 3.16 -11.01 -4.64
C ASN A 283 2.46 -11.20 -5.99
N HIS A 284 3.15 -10.88 -7.11
CA HIS A 284 2.65 -11.00 -8.48
C HIS A 284 1.26 -10.35 -8.69
N THR A 285 1.10 -9.10 -8.26
CA THR A 285 -0.18 -8.37 -8.31
C THR A 285 -0.17 -7.22 -9.30
N TRP A 286 0.98 -6.67 -9.65
CA TRP A 286 1.13 -5.44 -10.42
C TRP A 286 0.44 -5.47 -11.79
N PRO A 287 0.62 -6.48 -12.67
CA PRO A 287 -0.07 -6.50 -13.96
C PRO A 287 -1.59 -6.48 -13.80
N LEU A 288 -2.12 -7.23 -12.80
CA LEU A 288 -3.55 -7.24 -12.52
C LEU A 288 -4.04 -5.89 -11.97
N ALA A 289 -3.27 -5.25 -11.07
CA ALA A 289 -3.62 -3.94 -10.54
C ALA A 289 -3.72 -2.89 -11.66
N ILE A 290 -2.73 -2.85 -12.57
CA ILE A 290 -2.73 -1.96 -13.73
C ILE A 290 -3.96 -2.23 -14.61
N GLU A 291 -4.24 -3.49 -14.95
CA GLU A 291 -5.39 -3.87 -15.77
C GLU A 291 -6.72 -3.43 -15.14
N LEU A 292 -6.89 -3.65 -13.84
CA LEU A 292 -8.12 -3.30 -13.14
C LEU A 292 -8.38 -1.79 -13.11
N VAL A 293 -7.34 -0.98 -12.96
CA VAL A 293 -7.46 0.49 -12.99
C VAL A 293 -7.61 0.97 -14.44
N ALA A 294 -6.77 0.53 -15.37
CA ALA A 294 -6.79 0.95 -16.76
C ALA A 294 -8.11 0.60 -17.47
N SER A 295 -8.74 -0.52 -17.10
CA SER A 295 -10.05 -0.91 -17.63
C SER A 295 -11.24 -0.22 -16.97
N GLY A 296 -11.02 0.63 -15.95
CA GLY A 296 -12.07 1.30 -15.17
C GLY A 296 -12.86 0.36 -14.24
N ARG A 297 -12.41 -0.89 -14.04
CA ARG A 297 -13.03 -1.82 -13.08
C ARG A 297 -12.80 -1.38 -11.63
N ILE A 298 -11.70 -0.69 -11.37
CA ILE A 298 -11.40 -0.03 -10.10
C ILE A 298 -11.07 1.44 -10.39
N ASP A 299 -11.84 2.34 -9.79
CA ASP A 299 -11.53 3.76 -9.76
C ASP A 299 -10.83 4.08 -8.44
N VAL A 300 -9.55 4.47 -8.51
CA VAL A 300 -8.73 4.81 -7.33
C VAL A 300 -8.64 6.32 -7.11
N ALA A 301 -9.01 7.14 -8.10
CA ALA A 301 -8.88 8.60 -8.05
C ALA A 301 -9.61 9.25 -6.86
N PRO A 302 -10.82 8.81 -6.46
CA PRO A 302 -11.54 9.39 -5.33
C PRO A 302 -10.83 9.26 -3.98
N LEU A 303 -9.82 8.37 -3.86
CA LEU A 303 -9.07 8.19 -2.62
C LEU A 303 -8.05 9.31 -2.40
N VAL A 304 -7.57 9.97 -3.47
CA VAL A 304 -6.62 11.08 -3.36
C VAL A 304 -7.37 12.34 -2.92
N THR A 305 -7.23 12.68 -1.66
CA THR A 305 -7.96 13.80 -1.05
C THR A 305 -7.10 15.06 -0.88
N HIS A 306 -5.77 14.92 -0.86
CA HIS A 306 -4.87 16.04 -0.59
C HIS A 306 -3.58 15.92 -1.40
N HIS A 307 -3.05 17.07 -1.86
CA HIS A 307 -1.86 17.19 -2.67
C HIS A 307 -0.84 18.11 -2.00
N PHE A 308 0.44 17.74 -2.08
CA PHE A 308 1.53 18.49 -1.46
C PHE A 308 2.74 18.58 -2.39
N PRO A 309 3.45 19.72 -2.40
CA PRO A 309 4.80 19.78 -2.99
C PRO A 309 5.81 19.07 -2.07
N LEU A 310 6.99 18.73 -2.62
CA LEU A 310 8.08 18.09 -1.87
C LEU A 310 8.45 18.86 -0.60
N SER A 311 8.45 20.19 -0.65
CA SER A 311 8.75 21.07 0.48
C SER A 311 7.77 20.97 1.66
N LYS A 312 6.63 20.31 1.46
CA LYS A 312 5.57 20.10 2.44
C LYS A 312 5.42 18.63 2.85
N SER A 313 6.45 17.81 2.66
CA SER A 313 6.42 16.38 3.00
C SER A 313 6.07 16.14 4.48
N ALA A 314 6.59 16.93 5.42
CA ALA A 314 6.24 16.84 6.84
C ALA A 314 4.74 17.09 7.09
N ASP A 315 4.14 18.07 6.39
CA ASP A 315 2.72 18.36 6.45
C ASP A 315 1.88 17.18 5.94
N ALA A 316 2.29 16.58 4.82
CA ALA A 316 1.64 15.41 4.23
C ALA A 316 1.68 14.19 5.16
N LEU A 317 2.85 13.87 5.74
CA LEU A 317 3.05 12.74 6.67
C LEU A 317 2.24 12.87 7.97
N THR A 318 1.91 14.07 8.39
CA THR A 318 1.13 14.32 9.62
C THR A 318 -0.34 14.60 9.38
N LEU A 319 -0.77 14.69 8.12
CA LEU A 319 -2.12 15.13 7.72
C LEU A 319 -3.23 14.34 8.43
N ALA A 320 -3.19 13.01 8.37
CA ALA A 320 -4.23 12.14 8.94
C ALA A 320 -4.43 12.30 10.46
N SER A 321 -3.47 12.89 11.17
CA SER A 321 -3.59 13.19 12.61
C SER A 321 -4.13 14.60 12.88
N ARG A 322 -4.24 15.46 11.84
CA ARG A 322 -4.65 16.86 11.95
C ARG A 322 -6.03 17.14 11.39
N VAL A 323 -6.46 16.33 10.43
CA VAL A 323 -7.76 16.50 9.77
C VAL A 323 -8.55 15.19 9.75
N THR A 324 -9.86 15.29 9.73
CA THR A 324 -10.77 14.13 9.76
C THR A 324 -11.25 13.69 8.39
N ASP A 325 -11.03 14.51 7.36
CA ASP A 325 -11.48 14.33 5.98
C ASP A 325 -10.36 13.89 5.03
N SER A 326 -9.28 13.34 5.58
CA SER A 326 -8.17 12.79 4.80
C SER A 326 -8.30 11.27 4.63
N VAL A 327 -8.11 10.81 3.39
CA VAL A 327 -7.93 9.39 3.07
C VAL A 327 -6.51 9.16 2.55
N LYS A 328 -6.14 9.73 1.42
CA LYS A 328 -4.79 9.62 0.85
C LYS A 328 -4.22 11.00 0.54
N ALA A 329 -3.04 11.27 1.05
CA ALA A 329 -2.21 12.38 0.62
C ALA A 329 -1.23 11.90 -0.46
N VAL A 330 -0.99 12.74 -1.47
CA VAL A 330 0.01 12.51 -2.50
C VAL A 330 0.99 13.69 -2.52
N ILE A 331 2.27 13.38 -2.59
CA ILE A 331 3.36 14.36 -2.71
C ILE A 331 3.84 14.36 -4.17
N HIS A 332 4.01 15.56 -4.72
CA HIS A 332 4.51 15.79 -6.06
C HIS A 332 5.93 16.38 -5.99
N PRO A 333 7.00 15.59 -6.19
CA PRO A 333 8.36 16.08 -6.03
C PRO A 333 8.78 17.13 -7.04
N GLN A 334 8.06 17.26 -8.15
CA GLN A 334 8.39 18.20 -9.22
C GLN A 334 7.83 19.62 -8.99
N ILE A 335 7.03 19.86 -7.93
CA ILE A 335 6.44 21.15 -7.61
C ILE A 335 6.83 21.68 -6.22
#